data_b02e22f91a01ff7aa007432d95f1b300
#
_entry.id   b02e22f91a01ff7aa007432d95f1b300
#
_cell.length_a   1.000
_cell.length_b   1.000
_cell.length_c   1.000
_cell.angle_alpha   90.00
_cell.angle_beta   90.00
_cell.angle_gamma   90.00
#
_symmetry.space_group_name_H-M   'P 1'
#
loop_
_entity.id
_entity.type
_entity.pdbx_description
1 polymer ?
#
loop_
_entity_poly.entity_id
_entity_poly.type
_entity_poly.pdbx_seq_one_letter_code
_entity_poly.pdbx_strand_id
1 'polypeptide(L)'
;MYLSTSDQKKEATEWFISLRDQICSAFERLEEDYDGPNKSMMPGKFARKHWERDGGGGGVMSIMEGRLFEKVGVNISTVMGTFSQEFSKEITGAQEDPRFWASGISVVAHMWSPHVPAVHMNTRHITTTKSWFGGGSDLTPMIRNDDDRELFHSAFEGTCDKYLSLIHI
;
A
#
# COMPACT_ATOMS: atom_id res chain seq x y z
N MET A 1 23.51 5.37 -15.33
CA MET A 1 22.68 5.16 -16.52
C MET A 1 21.23 5.30 -16.07
N TYR A 2 20.49 6.29 -16.56
CA TYR A 2 19.08 6.44 -16.18
C TYR A 2 18.25 5.39 -16.92
N LEU A 3 17.38 4.68 -16.19
CA LEU A 3 16.44 3.71 -16.75
C LEU A 3 15.45 4.42 -17.69
N SER A 4 15.06 3.74 -18.75
CA SER A 4 13.94 4.21 -19.57
C SER A 4 12.63 4.20 -18.77
N THR A 5 11.64 5.00 -19.17
CA THR A 5 10.31 5.00 -18.51
C THR A 5 9.67 3.60 -18.54
N SER A 6 9.91 2.82 -19.57
CA SER A 6 9.43 1.43 -19.68
C SER A 6 10.06 0.53 -18.62
N ASP A 7 11.39 0.65 -18.42
CA ASP A 7 12.11 -0.14 -17.43
C ASP A 7 11.70 0.25 -16.01
N GLN A 8 11.52 1.54 -15.73
CA GLN A 8 11.02 2.03 -14.44
C GLN A 8 9.63 1.46 -14.11
N LYS A 9 8.72 1.41 -15.08
CA LYS A 9 7.37 0.82 -14.89
C LYS A 9 7.46 -0.66 -14.59
N LYS A 10 8.32 -1.39 -15.30
CA LYS A 10 8.54 -2.81 -15.08
C LYS A 10 9.10 -3.08 -13.68
N GLU A 11 10.19 -2.40 -13.31
CA GLU A 11 10.81 -2.54 -12.00
C GLU A 11 9.84 -2.19 -10.85
N ALA A 12 9.07 -1.11 -10.99
CA ALA A 12 8.08 -0.74 -9.98
C ALA A 12 7.00 -1.81 -9.82
N THR A 13 6.51 -2.38 -10.93
CA THR A 13 5.50 -3.45 -10.88
C THR A 13 6.06 -4.71 -10.22
N GLU A 14 7.26 -5.14 -10.59
CA GLU A 14 7.94 -6.31 -10.00
C GLU A 14 8.21 -6.09 -8.50
N TRP A 15 8.62 -4.88 -8.13
CA TRP A 15 8.81 -4.50 -6.74
C TRP A 15 7.52 -4.61 -5.92
N PHE A 16 6.40 -4.07 -6.40
CA PHE A 16 5.13 -4.15 -5.68
C PHE A 16 4.60 -5.58 -5.54
N ILE A 17 4.85 -6.45 -6.53
CA ILE A 17 4.56 -7.88 -6.44
C ILE A 17 5.38 -8.52 -5.30
N SER A 18 6.69 -8.30 -5.29
CA SER A 18 7.59 -8.81 -4.26
C SER A 18 7.24 -8.28 -2.86
N LEU A 19 6.96 -6.98 -2.76
CA LEU A 19 6.59 -6.33 -1.50
C LEU A 19 5.28 -6.91 -0.94
N ARG A 20 4.25 -7.11 -1.79
CA ARG A 20 3.02 -7.78 -1.39
C ARG A 20 3.30 -9.17 -0.79
N ASP A 21 4.15 -9.97 -1.44
CA ASP A 21 4.46 -11.31 -0.98
C ASP A 21 5.20 -11.32 0.35
N GLN A 22 6.11 -10.38 0.54
CA GLN A 22 6.82 -10.18 1.80
C GLN A 22 5.87 -9.77 2.93
N ILE A 23 4.98 -8.80 2.68
CA ILE A 23 3.99 -8.33 3.65
C ILE A 23 3.01 -9.45 3.99
N CYS A 24 2.44 -10.15 3.00
CA CYS A 24 1.54 -11.28 3.24
C CYS A 24 2.23 -12.35 4.11
N SER A 25 3.45 -12.73 3.79
CA SER A 25 4.20 -13.71 4.57
C SER A 25 4.50 -13.24 6.00
N ALA A 26 4.71 -11.94 6.21
CA ALA A 26 4.91 -11.38 7.55
C ALA A 26 3.63 -11.46 8.39
N PHE A 27 2.49 -11.09 7.83
CA PHE A 27 1.20 -11.19 8.52
C PHE A 27 0.81 -12.65 8.80
N GLU A 28 1.05 -13.56 7.87
CA GLU A 28 0.80 -15.00 8.08
C GLU A 28 1.66 -15.60 9.20
N ARG A 29 2.92 -15.16 9.34
CA ARG A 29 3.75 -15.55 10.49
C ARG A 29 3.20 -15.02 11.81
N LEU A 30 2.74 -13.78 11.87
CA LEU A 30 2.09 -13.23 13.07
C LEU A 30 0.85 -14.04 13.47
N GLU A 31 0.07 -14.50 12.50
CA GLU A 31 -1.06 -15.41 12.72
C GLU A 31 -0.62 -16.76 13.28
N GLU A 32 0.46 -17.34 12.75
CA GLU A 32 1.02 -18.63 13.20
C GLU A 32 1.59 -18.54 14.62
N ASP A 33 2.29 -17.47 14.94
CA ASP A 33 2.97 -17.26 16.23
C ASP A 33 2.00 -16.79 17.35
N TYR A 34 0.78 -16.37 16.99
CA TYR A 34 -0.16 -15.81 17.95
C TYR A 34 -0.68 -16.85 18.94
N ASP A 35 -0.53 -16.55 20.25
CA ASP A 35 -1.00 -17.39 21.37
C ASP A 35 -1.99 -16.64 22.29
N GLY A 36 -2.80 -15.76 21.73
CA GLY A 36 -3.79 -14.97 22.47
C GLY A 36 -5.20 -15.61 22.55
N PRO A 37 -6.23 -14.82 22.88
CA PRO A 37 -7.59 -15.31 23.16
C PRO A 37 -8.22 -16.18 22.08
N ASN A 38 -7.96 -15.90 20.81
CA ASN A 38 -8.53 -16.63 19.67
C ASN A 38 -7.63 -17.76 19.14
N LYS A 39 -6.65 -18.21 19.91
CA LYS A 39 -5.67 -19.23 19.47
C LYS A 39 -6.27 -20.57 19.04
N SER A 40 -7.49 -20.87 19.43
CA SER A 40 -8.22 -22.06 18.97
C SER A 40 -8.74 -21.95 17.53
N MET A 41 -8.80 -20.76 16.96
CA MET A 41 -9.13 -20.56 15.56
C MET A 41 -7.92 -20.95 14.68
N MET A 42 -8.20 -21.30 13.43
CA MET A 42 -7.14 -21.54 12.46
C MET A 42 -6.37 -20.24 12.18
N PRO A 43 -5.03 -20.29 12.06
CA PRO A 43 -4.25 -19.17 11.60
C PRO A 43 -4.72 -18.69 10.23
N GLY A 44 -4.83 -17.38 10.06
CA GLY A 44 -5.22 -16.78 8.79
C GLY A 44 -4.21 -17.05 7.68
N LYS A 45 -4.72 -17.20 6.46
CA LYS A 45 -3.93 -17.31 5.23
C LYS A 45 -4.55 -16.41 4.16
N PHE A 46 -3.70 -15.80 3.34
CA PHE A 46 -4.18 -14.93 2.29
C PHE A 46 -4.81 -15.70 1.13
N ALA A 47 -6.08 -15.39 0.85
CA ALA A 47 -6.73 -15.74 -0.40
C ALA A 47 -6.49 -14.62 -1.43
N ARG A 48 -6.12 -15.00 -2.66
CA ARG A 48 -5.81 -14.05 -3.74
C ARG A 48 -6.88 -14.11 -4.82
N LYS A 49 -7.36 -12.93 -5.25
CA LYS A 49 -8.31 -12.77 -6.34
C LYS A 49 -7.78 -11.75 -7.34
N HIS A 50 -7.64 -12.17 -8.58
CA HIS A 50 -7.34 -11.26 -9.69
C HIS A 50 -8.60 -10.48 -10.08
N TRP A 51 -8.41 -9.26 -10.51
CA TRP A 51 -9.44 -8.41 -11.07
C TRP A 51 -8.88 -7.59 -12.23
N GLU A 52 -9.75 -7.27 -13.17
CA GLU A 52 -9.45 -6.44 -14.33
C GLU A 52 -10.30 -5.16 -14.29
N ARG A 53 -9.82 -4.12 -14.92
CA ARG A 53 -10.50 -2.83 -15.03
C ARG A 53 -10.88 -2.56 -16.47
N ASP A 54 -12.13 -2.21 -16.73
CA ASP A 54 -12.64 -1.89 -18.08
C ASP A 54 -11.89 -0.76 -18.77
N GLY A 55 -11.28 0.17 -18.02
CA GLY A 55 -10.45 1.25 -18.55
C GLY A 55 -8.99 0.93 -18.79
N GLY A 56 -8.59 -0.33 -18.58
CA GLY A 56 -7.21 -0.83 -18.75
C GLY A 56 -6.46 -1.05 -17.43
N GLY A 57 -5.79 -2.21 -17.39
CA GLY A 57 -5.06 -2.71 -16.24
C GLY A 57 -5.92 -3.56 -15.32
N GLY A 58 -5.42 -3.78 -14.09
CA GLY A 58 -6.05 -4.63 -13.10
C GLY A 58 -5.19 -4.77 -11.85
N GLY A 59 -5.40 -5.82 -11.11
CA GLY A 59 -4.63 -6.06 -9.90
C GLY A 59 -4.90 -7.40 -9.25
N VAL A 60 -4.33 -7.57 -8.06
CA VAL A 60 -4.55 -8.72 -7.20
C VAL A 60 -4.98 -8.23 -5.83
N MET A 61 -6.15 -8.63 -5.43
CA MET A 61 -6.66 -8.45 -4.08
C MET A 61 -6.23 -9.65 -3.25
N SER A 62 -5.52 -9.43 -2.14
CA SER A 62 -5.10 -10.46 -1.20
C SER A 62 -5.78 -10.15 0.14
N ILE A 63 -6.66 -11.04 0.60
CA ILE A 63 -7.44 -10.85 1.82
C ILE A 63 -7.19 -12.03 2.76
N MET A 64 -7.03 -11.72 4.03
CA MET A 64 -6.87 -12.67 5.12
C MET A 64 -7.82 -12.30 6.26
N GLU A 65 -8.43 -13.31 6.85
CA GLU A 65 -9.13 -13.26 8.15
C GLU A 65 -8.53 -14.38 9.00
N GLY A 66 -8.29 -14.12 10.28
CA GLY A 66 -7.61 -15.08 11.15
C GLY A 66 -7.91 -14.88 12.62
N ARG A 67 -7.02 -15.40 13.45
CA ARG A 67 -7.18 -15.42 14.90
C ARG A 67 -6.63 -14.17 15.60
N LEU A 68 -5.62 -13.53 15.02
CA LEU A 68 -5.08 -12.25 15.48
C LEU A 68 -5.75 -11.09 14.75
N PHE A 69 -5.87 -11.22 13.44
CA PHE A 69 -6.45 -10.19 12.58
C PHE A 69 -7.92 -10.51 12.27
N GLU A 70 -8.81 -9.56 12.54
CA GLU A 70 -10.17 -9.61 12.04
C GLU A 70 -10.17 -9.60 10.52
N LYS A 71 -9.38 -8.69 9.92
CA LYS A 71 -9.23 -8.60 8.48
C LYS A 71 -7.96 -7.88 8.07
N VAL A 72 -7.26 -8.44 7.10
CA VAL A 72 -6.12 -7.79 6.44
C VAL A 72 -6.33 -7.82 4.93
N GLY A 73 -6.11 -6.68 4.30
CA GLY A 73 -6.04 -6.55 2.84
C GLY A 73 -4.65 -6.10 2.40
N VAL A 74 -4.02 -6.84 1.49
CA VAL A 74 -2.76 -6.45 0.84
C VAL A 74 -2.99 -6.50 -0.67
N ASN A 75 -3.21 -5.34 -1.26
CA ASN A 75 -3.69 -5.23 -2.63
C ASN A 75 -2.67 -4.55 -3.51
N ILE A 76 -2.39 -5.10 -4.68
CA ILE A 76 -1.58 -4.47 -5.71
C ILE A 76 -2.43 -4.20 -6.94
N SER A 77 -2.09 -3.12 -7.64
CA SER A 77 -2.72 -2.80 -8.92
C SER A 77 -1.73 -2.17 -9.86
N THR A 78 -1.94 -2.41 -11.15
CA THR A 78 -1.31 -1.65 -12.25
C THR A 78 -2.43 -1.23 -13.18
N VAL A 79 -2.65 0.07 -13.27
CA VAL A 79 -3.76 0.65 -14.02
C VAL A 79 -3.27 1.74 -14.95
N MET A 80 -3.99 1.94 -16.03
CA MET A 80 -3.74 2.99 -17.01
C MET A 80 -5.06 3.59 -17.47
N GLY A 81 -5.01 4.79 -17.98
CA GLY A 81 -6.20 5.46 -18.47
C GLY A 81 -5.93 6.91 -18.82
N THR A 82 -7.02 7.68 -18.87
CA THR A 82 -7.00 9.12 -19.15
C THR A 82 -7.76 9.83 -18.03
N PHE A 83 -7.15 10.83 -17.44
CA PHE A 83 -7.81 11.68 -16.46
C PHE A 83 -8.92 12.52 -17.10
N SER A 84 -9.92 12.87 -16.33
CA SER A 84 -10.91 13.87 -16.77
C SER A 84 -10.23 15.22 -16.99
N GLN A 85 -10.85 16.07 -17.81
CA GLN A 85 -10.31 17.41 -18.10
C GLN A 85 -10.16 18.27 -16.83
N GLU A 86 -11.02 18.05 -15.85
CA GLU A 86 -10.97 18.74 -14.56
C GLU A 86 -9.79 18.25 -13.71
N PHE A 87 -9.69 16.94 -13.53
CA PHE A 87 -8.68 16.31 -12.68
C PHE A 87 -7.27 16.43 -13.26
N SER A 88 -7.11 16.42 -14.59
CA SER A 88 -5.81 16.59 -15.24
C SER A 88 -5.13 17.92 -14.92
N LYS A 89 -5.88 18.97 -14.55
CA LYS A 89 -5.34 20.28 -14.18
C LYS A 89 -4.57 20.25 -12.85
N GLU A 90 -4.92 19.32 -11.97
CA GLU A 90 -4.34 19.20 -10.62
C GLU A 90 -3.16 18.22 -10.56
N ILE A 91 -3.05 17.35 -11.57
CA ILE A 91 -2.04 16.29 -11.57
C ILE A 91 -0.81 16.72 -12.35
N THR A 92 0.35 16.60 -11.73
CA THR A 92 1.66 16.92 -12.32
C THR A 92 1.86 16.23 -13.67
N GLY A 93 2.09 16.99 -14.71
CA GLY A 93 2.33 16.50 -16.08
C GLY A 93 1.08 16.04 -16.83
N ALA A 94 -0.09 15.99 -16.22
CA ALA A 94 -1.33 15.60 -16.88
C ALA A 94 -2.00 16.77 -17.61
N GLN A 95 -1.54 18.00 -17.42
CA GLN A 95 -2.00 19.19 -18.15
C GLN A 95 -1.62 19.14 -19.63
N GLU A 96 -0.47 18.52 -19.95
CA GLU A 96 0.06 18.41 -21.33
C GLU A 96 -0.52 17.18 -22.03
N ASP A 97 -0.57 16.05 -21.31
CA ASP A 97 -1.14 14.78 -21.76
C ASP A 97 -1.90 14.12 -20.59
N PRO A 98 -3.23 14.01 -20.66
CA PRO A 98 -4.02 13.47 -19.55
C PRO A 98 -3.90 11.96 -19.37
N ARG A 99 -3.15 11.25 -20.21
CA ARG A 99 -2.92 9.81 -20.06
C ARG A 99 -2.04 9.54 -18.84
N PHE A 100 -2.33 8.48 -18.14
CA PHE A 100 -1.56 8.04 -17.00
C PHE A 100 -1.33 6.54 -16.99
N TRP A 101 -0.30 6.16 -16.30
CA TRP A 101 -0.03 4.83 -15.82
C TRP A 101 0.30 4.90 -14.33
N ALA A 102 -0.20 3.95 -13.55
CA ALA A 102 0.10 3.87 -12.12
C ALA A 102 0.19 2.41 -11.68
N SER A 103 1.20 2.10 -10.88
CA SER A 103 1.29 0.83 -10.15
C SER A 103 1.50 1.11 -8.68
N GLY A 104 0.95 0.28 -7.81
CA GLY A 104 1.06 0.50 -6.38
C GLY A 104 0.55 -0.65 -5.53
N ILE A 105 0.77 -0.50 -4.23
CA ILE A 105 0.30 -1.38 -3.17
C ILE A 105 -0.51 -0.58 -2.15
N SER A 106 -1.54 -1.21 -1.60
CA SER A 106 -2.31 -0.70 -0.47
C SER A 106 -2.47 -1.80 0.56
N VAL A 107 -2.26 -1.46 1.82
CA VAL A 107 -2.38 -2.38 2.96
C VAL A 107 -3.34 -1.78 3.97
N VAL A 108 -4.28 -2.58 4.44
CA VAL A 108 -5.16 -2.26 5.57
C VAL A 108 -5.17 -3.45 6.51
N ALA A 109 -4.92 -3.23 7.79
CA ALA A 109 -5.00 -4.29 8.79
C ALA A 109 -5.87 -3.85 9.96
N HIS A 110 -6.87 -4.69 10.28
CA HIS A 110 -7.73 -4.59 11.44
C HIS A 110 -7.53 -5.79 12.34
N MET A 111 -7.29 -5.55 13.62
CA MET A 111 -7.13 -6.58 14.64
C MET A 111 -8.44 -6.81 15.39
N TRP A 112 -8.61 -8.01 15.96
CA TRP A 112 -9.72 -8.29 16.88
C TRP A 112 -9.65 -7.46 18.14
N SER A 113 -8.44 -7.19 18.64
CA SER A 113 -8.25 -6.40 19.85
C SER A 113 -8.41 -4.91 19.58
N PRO A 114 -9.32 -4.20 20.27
CA PRO A 114 -9.45 -2.75 20.14
C PRO A 114 -8.26 -1.97 20.73
N HIS A 115 -7.38 -2.66 21.47
CA HIS A 115 -6.15 -2.07 22.02
C HIS A 115 -5.04 -1.94 20.98
N VAL A 116 -5.14 -2.65 19.87
CA VAL A 116 -4.17 -2.57 18.77
C VAL A 116 -4.77 -1.72 17.63
N PRO A 117 -4.17 -0.59 17.31
CA PRO A 117 -4.70 0.30 16.29
C PRO A 117 -4.84 -0.36 14.93
N ALA A 118 -5.88 -0.01 14.17
CA ALA A 118 -5.91 -0.31 12.75
C ALA A 118 -4.84 0.52 12.02
N VAL A 119 -4.24 -0.06 11.01
CA VAL A 119 -3.22 0.60 10.20
C VAL A 119 -3.59 0.55 8.72
N HIS A 120 -3.35 1.66 8.03
CA HIS A 120 -3.41 1.75 6.58
C HIS A 120 -2.08 2.27 6.05
N MET A 121 -1.65 1.73 4.92
CA MET A 121 -0.49 2.21 4.16
C MET A 121 -0.74 2.05 2.67
N ASN A 122 -0.30 3.03 1.89
CA ASN A 122 -0.23 2.88 0.45
C ASN A 122 1.04 3.55 -0.09
N THR A 123 1.55 3.00 -1.19
CA THR A 123 2.56 3.66 -2.01
C THR A 123 2.35 3.30 -3.47
N ARG A 124 2.70 4.23 -4.36
CA ARG A 124 2.49 4.07 -5.79
C ARG A 124 3.56 4.77 -6.60
N HIS A 125 3.83 4.24 -7.78
CA HIS A 125 4.56 4.91 -8.85
C HIS A 125 3.54 5.39 -9.89
N ILE A 126 3.57 6.67 -10.21
CA ILE A 126 2.68 7.31 -11.18
C ILE A 126 3.53 7.86 -12.32
N THR A 127 3.05 7.68 -13.55
CA THR A 127 3.66 8.24 -14.76
C THR A 127 2.58 8.95 -15.59
N THR A 128 2.84 10.21 -15.89
CA THR A 128 2.17 11.05 -16.88
C THR A 128 3.22 11.46 -17.91
N THR A 129 3.36 12.73 -18.31
CA THR A 129 4.58 13.28 -18.93
C THR A 129 5.74 13.37 -17.93
N LYS A 130 5.44 13.25 -16.64
CA LYS A 130 6.39 13.13 -15.52
C LYS A 130 6.20 11.82 -14.77
N SER A 131 7.17 11.48 -13.93
CA SER A 131 7.15 10.21 -13.17
C SER A 131 7.59 10.45 -11.74
N TRP A 132 6.84 9.91 -10.76
CA TRP A 132 7.16 10.05 -9.34
C TRP A 132 6.58 8.91 -8.50
N PHE A 133 7.14 8.73 -7.30
CA PHE A 133 6.55 7.93 -6.25
C PHE A 133 5.78 8.81 -5.27
N GLY A 134 4.71 8.27 -4.72
CA GLY A 134 3.94 8.90 -3.67
C GLY A 134 3.27 7.86 -2.80
N GLY A 135 2.93 8.23 -1.58
CA GLY A 135 2.26 7.33 -0.65
C GLY A 135 1.96 8.01 0.66
N GLY A 136 1.41 7.24 1.57
CA GLY A 136 1.11 7.67 2.93
C GLY A 136 0.71 6.50 3.80
N SER A 137 0.64 6.75 5.08
CA SER A 137 0.16 5.80 6.06
C SER A 137 -0.54 6.53 7.19
N ASP A 138 -1.46 5.84 7.83
CA ASP A 138 -2.15 6.31 9.02
C ASP A 138 -2.30 5.19 10.05
N LEU A 139 -2.43 5.60 11.31
CA LEU A 139 -2.72 4.76 12.44
C LEU A 139 -4.03 5.23 13.06
N THR A 140 -5.01 4.32 13.14
CA THR A 140 -6.36 4.62 13.65
C THR A 140 -6.62 3.84 14.94
N PRO A 141 -6.30 4.40 16.12
CA PRO A 141 -6.55 3.74 17.39
C PRO A 141 -8.05 3.80 17.75
N MET A 142 -8.61 2.67 18.16
CA MET A 142 -9.94 2.61 18.79
C MET A 142 -9.87 3.07 20.26
N ILE A 143 -8.78 2.75 20.94
CA ILE A 143 -8.47 3.21 22.31
C ILE A 143 -7.16 4.01 22.20
N ARG A 144 -7.20 5.26 22.65
CA ARG A 144 -6.04 6.13 22.57
C ARG A 144 -4.83 5.55 23.31
N ASN A 145 -3.71 5.48 22.61
CA ASN A 145 -2.40 5.14 23.13
C ASN A 145 -1.38 6.12 22.55
N ASP A 146 -0.84 6.99 23.37
CA ASP A 146 0.08 8.03 22.91
C ASP A 146 1.46 7.44 22.57
N ASP A 147 1.89 6.35 23.23
CA ASP A 147 3.17 5.69 22.94
C ASP A 147 3.15 5.05 21.56
N ASP A 148 2.07 4.35 21.18
CA ASP A 148 1.91 3.77 19.85
C ASP A 148 1.91 4.84 18.78
N ARG A 149 1.23 5.95 19.04
CA ARG A 149 1.19 7.10 18.13
C ARG A 149 2.59 7.70 17.93
N GLU A 150 3.32 7.93 19.01
CA GLU A 150 4.67 8.51 18.96
C GLU A 150 5.64 7.58 18.22
N LEU A 151 5.61 6.29 18.50
CA LEU A 151 6.41 5.28 17.82
C LEU A 151 6.13 5.26 16.31
N PHE A 152 4.86 5.28 15.92
CA PHE A 152 4.46 5.27 14.52
C PHE A 152 4.95 6.53 13.78
N HIS A 153 4.70 7.71 14.35
CA HIS A 153 5.11 8.96 13.72
C HIS A 153 6.63 9.11 13.64
N SER A 154 7.35 8.74 14.69
CA SER A 154 8.82 8.80 14.69
C SER A 154 9.44 7.86 13.64
N ALA A 155 8.88 6.68 13.43
CA ALA A 155 9.32 5.76 12.39
C ALA A 155 9.12 6.33 10.97
N PHE A 156 7.98 7.01 10.74
CA PHE A 156 7.70 7.69 9.47
C PHE A 156 8.57 8.91 9.26
N GLU A 157 8.74 9.75 10.28
CA GLU A 157 9.62 10.93 10.25
C GLU A 157 11.04 10.52 9.87
N GLY A 158 11.62 9.52 10.55
CA GLY A 158 12.96 9.02 10.23
C GLY A 158 13.06 8.43 8.81
N THR A 159 11.99 7.85 8.28
CA THR A 159 11.96 7.39 6.89
C THR A 159 11.89 8.56 5.91
N CYS A 160 11.06 9.56 6.18
CA CYS A 160 10.93 10.76 5.37
C CYS A 160 12.25 11.54 5.33
N ASP A 161 12.88 11.75 6.48
CA ASP A 161 14.17 12.44 6.59
C ASP A 161 15.27 11.77 5.77
N LYS A 162 15.24 10.44 5.71
CA LYS A 162 16.24 9.67 4.96
C LYS A 162 16.01 9.66 3.45
N TYR A 163 14.76 9.64 3.00
CA TYR A 163 14.42 9.34 1.60
C TYR A 163 13.66 10.46 0.88
N LEU A 164 13.09 11.42 1.61
CA LEU A 164 12.37 12.54 1.03
C LEU A 164 13.16 13.84 1.26
N SER A 165 13.43 14.57 0.19
CA SER A 165 14.01 15.90 0.30
C SER A 165 12.92 16.91 0.64
N LEU A 166 13.07 17.61 1.76
CA LEU A 166 12.18 18.71 2.17
C LEU A 166 12.19 19.92 1.21
N ILE A 167 13.07 19.91 0.22
CA ILE A 167 13.19 20.98 -0.80
C ILE A 167 11.97 21.02 -1.74
N HIS A 168 11.13 20.00 -1.71
CA HIS A 168 9.98 19.86 -2.61
C HIS A 168 8.61 19.95 -1.91
N ILE A 169 8.60 20.39 -0.65
CA ILE A 169 7.35 20.66 0.09
C ILE A 169 7.07 22.16 0.07
#